data_5f72ee33385a42e6a44c12216cc4eabf
#
_entry.id   5f72ee33385a42e6a44c12216cc4eabf
#
_cell.length_a   1.000
_cell.length_b   1.000
_cell.length_c   1.000
_cell.angle_alpha   90.00
_cell.angle_beta   90.00
_cell.angle_gamma   90.00
#
_symmetry.space_group_name_H-M   'P 1'
#
loop_
_entity.id
_entity.type
_entity.pdbx_description
1 polymer ?
#
loop_
_entity_poly.entity_id
_entity_poly.type
_entity_poly.pdbx_seq_one_letter_code
_entity_poly.pdbx_strand_id
1 'polypeptide(L)'
;MLNGYPPEYAFSSDDYKQQGIPLVRISNISDNTINLNGCVFVKKEVDDRFIVKNGDLLIALSGATTGKMGVYENENIAYLNQRVGNLKIKKNVLLPEYRNYYMFSQIEKILKLAYGGAQPNISSKIICELQFLLPPLMEQKRIVQKIEELYSYFDNIQKALEA
;
A
#
# COMPACT_ATOMS: atom_id res chain seq x y z
N MET A 1 -4.39 4.92 -10.18
CA MET A 1 -5.32 5.93 -9.64
C MET A 1 -5.72 5.51 -8.25
N LEU A 2 -5.61 6.39 -7.27
CA LEU A 2 -6.23 6.20 -5.96
C LEU A 2 -7.73 6.45 -6.13
N ASN A 3 -8.52 5.40 -5.98
CA ASN A 3 -9.96 5.51 -6.14
C ASN A 3 -10.55 6.00 -4.81
N GLY A 4 -11.15 7.20 -4.80
CA GLY A 4 -12.04 7.61 -3.72
C GLY A 4 -13.17 6.58 -3.59
N TYR A 5 -13.46 6.19 -2.34
CA TYR A 5 -14.51 5.22 -2.04
C TYR A 5 -15.87 5.94 -2.03
N PRO A 6 -16.79 5.66 -2.96
CA PRO A 6 -18.12 6.22 -2.89
C PRO A 6 -18.85 5.71 -1.63
N PRO A 7 -19.65 6.56 -0.97
CA PRO A 7 -20.33 6.17 0.28
C PRO A 7 -21.19 4.90 0.17
N GLU A 8 -21.79 4.65 -0.98
CA GLU A 8 -22.62 3.46 -1.24
C GLU A 8 -21.86 2.13 -1.20
N TYR A 9 -20.53 2.17 -1.37
CA TYR A 9 -19.67 0.97 -1.28
C TYR A 9 -18.94 0.86 0.07
N ALA A 10 -19.16 1.81 0.99
CA ALA A 10 -18.53 1.75 2.30
C ALA A 10 -18.99 0.50 3.08
N PHE A 11 -18.04 -0.13 3.76
CA PHE A 11 -18.34 -1.24 4.66
C PHE A 11 -18.62 -0.75 6.07
N SER A 12 -19.67 -1.27 6.69
CA SER A 12 -20.00 -1.09 8.11
C SER A 12 -19.70 -2.36 8.91
N SER A 13 -19.83 -2.30 10.24
CA SER A 13 -19.72 -3.47 11.08
C SER A 13 -20.73 -4.57 10.76
N ASP A 14 -21.88 -4.21 10.20
CA ASP A 14 -22.95 -5.17 9.85
C ASP A 14 -22.58 -6.05 8.65
N ASP A 15 -21.65 -5.56 7.81
CA ASP A 15 -21.12 -6.31 6.67
C ASP A 15 -20.08 -7.37 7.08
N TYR A 16 -19.56 -7.30 8.32
CA TYR A 16 -18.46 -8.18 8.77
C TYR A 16 -18.94 -9.60 9.02
N LYS A 17 -18.20 -10.58 8.52
CA LYS A 17 -18.49 -12.02 8.59
C LYS A 17 -17.26 -12.77 9.09
N GLN A 18 -17.47 -14.00 9.54
CA GLN A 18 -16.40 -14.92 9.95
C GLN A 18 -15.64 -15.51 8.76
N GLN A 19 -16.28 -15.56 7.59
CA GLN A 19 -15.73 -16.12 6.35
C GLN A 19 -16.18 -15.30 5.14
N GLY A 20 -15.35 -15.26 4.11
CA GLY A 20 -15.61 -14.54 2.88
C GLY A 20 -14.32 -13.99 2.27
N ILE A 21 -14.40 -12.85 1.61
CA ILE A 21 -13.25 -12.14 1.07
C ILE A 21 -12.68 -11.23 2.16
N PRO A 22 -11.37 -11.29 2.44
CA PRO A 22 -10.76 -10.45 3.47
C PRO A 22 -10.88 -8.96 3.09
N LEU A 23 -11.21 -8.13 4.09
CA LEU A 23 -11.29 -6.68 3.96
C LEU A 23 -10.03 -6.04 4.55
N VAL A 24 -9.18 -5.48 3.70
CA VAL A 24 -7.96 -4.79 4.14
C VAL A 24 -8.32 -3.42 4.70
N ARG A 25 -8.02 -3.25 6.00
CA ARG A 25 -8.20 -2.00 6.75
C ARG A 25 -6.85 -1.38 7.07
N ILE A 26 -6.84 -0.12 7.50
CA ILE A 26 -5.62 0.59 7.89
C ILE A 26 -4.81 -0.13 8.97
N SER A 27 -5.47 -0.91 9.84
CA SER A 27 -4.83 -1.74 10.87
C SER A 27 -4.09 -2.96 10.34
N ASN A 28 -4.35 -3.35 9.10
CA ASN A 28 -3.68 -4.47 8.45
C ASN A 28 -2.36 -4.06 7.77
N ILE A 29 -2.04 -2.75 7.75
CA ILE A 29 -0.84 -2.22 7.09
C ILE A 29 0.25 -1.99 8.14
N SER A 30 1.35 -2.75 8.07
CA SER A 30 2.52 -2.60 8.95
C SER A 30 3.79 -3.11 8.26
N ASP A 31 4.90 -2.51 8.60
CA ASP A 31 6.25 -2.97 8.23
C ASP A 31 6.41 -3.26 6.72
N ASN A 32 5.88 -2.36 5.89
CA ASN A 32 5.86 -2.45 4.42
C ASN A 32 5.08 -3.66 3.86
N THR A 33 4.31 -4.36 4.68
CA THR A 33 3.50 -5.54 4.31
C THR A 33 2.04 -5.36 4.69
N ILE A 34 1.19 -6.26 4.17
CA ILE A 34 -0.21 -6.36 4.55
C ILE A 34 -0.41 -7.64 5.36
N ASN A 35 -0.68 -7.49 6.65
CA ASN A 35 -0.95 -8.62 7.54
C ASN A 35 -2.46 -8.85 7.65
N LEU A 36 -2.91 -10.01 7.19
CA LEU A 36 -4.33 -10.41 7.26
C LEU A 36 -4.73 -11.10 8.57
N ASN A 37 -3.80 -11.29 9.53
CA ASN A 37 -4.12 -11.86 10.82
C ASN A 37 -5.15 -10.98 11.54
N GLY A 38 -6.26 -11.58 11.98
CA GLY A 38 -7.35 -10.86 12.62
C GLY A 38 -8.12 -9.90 11.67
N CYS A 39 -7.98 -10.07 10.35
CA CYS A 39 -8.80 -9.30 9.41
C CYS A 39 -10.28 -9.71 9.53
N VAL A 40 -11.17 -8.83 9.11
CA VAL A 40 -12.58 -9.14 8.93
C VAL A 40 -12.83 -9.59 7.49
N PHE A 41 -13.88 -10.36 7.30
CA PHE A 41 -14.29 -10.84 5.99
C PHE A 41 -15.63 -10.21 5.61
N VAL A 42 -15.89 -10.14 4.30
CA VAL A 42 -17.15 -9.65 3.76
C VAL A 42 -17.64 -10.56 2.64
N LYS A 43 -18.95 -10.56 2.41
CA LYS A 43 -19.59 -11.32 1.30
C LYS A 43 -20.25 -10.41 0.27
N LYS A 44 -20.30 -9.09 0.55
CA LYS A 44 -20.84 -8.09 -0.38
C LYS A 44 -19.92 -7.97 -1.58
N GLU A 45 -20.44 -8.01 -2.78
CA GLU A 45 -19.69 -7.70 -4.00
C GLU A 45 -19.34 -6.23 -4.06
N VAL A 46 -18.20 -5.93 -4.63
CA VAL A 46 -17.68 -4.57 -4.84
C VAL A 46 -17.29 -4.38 -6.30
N ASP A 47 -17.19 -3.12 -6.71
CA ASP A 47 -16.62 -2.74 -8.00
C ASP A 47 -15.15 -3.19 -8.10
N ASP A 48 -14.72 -3.63 -9.29
CA ASP A 48 -13.36 -4.12 -9.56
C ASP A 48 -12.25 -3.15 -9.13
N ARG A 49 -12.56 -1.86 -9.04
CA ARG A 49 -11.63 -0.83 -8.57
C ARG A 49 -11.16 -1.05 -7.13
N PHE A 50 -11.99 -1.71 -6.32
CA PHE A 50 -11.72 -1.98 -4.91
C PHE A 50 -11.16 -3.38 -4.64
N ILE A 51 -10.94 -4.16 -5.69
CA ILE A 51 -10.26 -5.45 -5.58
C ILE A 51 -8.76 -5.22 -5.43
N VAL A 52 -8.20 -5.83 -4.40
CA VAL A 52 -6.76 -5.90 -4.11
C VAL A 52 -6.23 -7.23 -4.62
N LYS A 53 -5.10 -7.18 -5.30
CA LYS A 53 -4.42 -8.34 -5.91
C LYS A 53 -2.96 -8.39 -5.47
N ASN A 54 -2.35 -9.56 -5.60
CA ASN A 54 -0.93 -9.76 -5.35
C ASN A 54 -0.09 -8.68 -6.07
N GLY A 55 0.87 -8.10 -5.34
CA GLY A 55 1.74 -7.01 -5.81
C GLY A 55 1.13 -5.60 -5.72
N ASP A 56 -0.12 -5.44 -5.29
CA ASP A 56 -0.70 -4.10 -5.06
C ASP A 56 -0.04 -3.42 -3.85
N LEU A 57 0.31 -2.14 -4.00
CA LEU A 57 0.81 -1.30 -2.91
C LEU A 57 -0.34 -0.52 -2.30
N LEU A 58 -0.58 -0.74 -1.02
CA LEU A 58 -1.64 -0.09 -0.26
C LEU A 58 -1.09 0.98 0.67
N ILE A 59 -1.88 2.02 0.93
CA ILE A 59 -1.53 3.12 1.83
C ILE A 59 -2.71 3.43 2.76
N ALA A 60 -2.42 3.63 4.04
CA ALA A 60 -3.38 4.14 5.01
C ALA A 60 -3.60 5.64 4.82
N LEU A 61 -4.84 6.06 4.58
CA LEU A 61 -5.19 7.45 4.26
C LEU A 61 -5.58 8.26 5.50
N SER A 62 -5.92 7.62 6.62
CA SER A 62 -6.38 8.32 7.84
C SER A 62 -6.10 7.52 9.11
N GLY A 63 -6.17 8.19 10.26
CA GLY A 63 -6.01 7.59 11.59
C GLY A 63 -4.53 7.47 12.02
N ALA A 64 -4.29 6.73 13.09
CA ALA A 64 -2.95 6.59 13.70
C ALA A 64 -1.89 5.95 12.77
N THR A 65 -2.33 5.27 11.72
CA THR A 65 -1.46 4.61 10.73
C THR A 65 -1.34 5.41 9.43
N THR A 66 -1.84 6.64 9.37
CA THR A 66 -1.77 7.48 8.16
C THR A 66 -0.37 7.51 7.57
N GLY A 67 -0.27 7.30 6.26
CA GLY A 67 0.99 7.27 5.53
C GLY A 67 1.72 5.92 5.56
N LYS A 68 1.37 4.99 6.46
CA LYS A 68 1.93 3.63 6.38
C LYS A 68 1.51 2.97 5.08
N MET A 69 2.44 2.26 4.48
CA MET A 69 2.24 1.52 3.23
C MET A 69 2.63 0.07 3.40
N GLY A 70 2.08 -0.79 2.54
CA GLY A 70 2.44 -2.21 2.51
C GLY A 70 2.08 -2.86 1.18
N VAL A 71 2.89 -3.81 0.76
CA VAL A 71 2.64 -4.64 -0.42
C VAL A 71 1.70 -5.79 -0.02
N TYR A 72 0.71 -6.04 -0.84
CA TYR A 72 -0.19 -7.17 -0.68
C TYR A 72 0.43 -8.41 -1.35
N GLU A 73 0.87 -9.37 -0.55
CA GLU A 73 1.57 -10.58 -0.98
C GLU A 73 0.73 -11.82 -0.68
N ASN A 74 -0.44 -11.92 -1.32
CA ASN A 74 -1.33 -13.08 -1.17
C ASN A 74 -1.90 -13.46 -2.52
N GLU A 75 -2.02 -14.76 -2.78
CA GLU A 75 -2.58 -15.29 -4.02
C GLU A 75 -4.09 -15.04 -4.14
N ASN A 76 -4.79 -15.02 -3.02
CA ASN A 76 -6.21 -14.72 -3.01
C ASN A 76 -6.44 -13.20 -3.05
N ILE A 77 -7.55 -12.79 -3.65
CA ILE A 77 -7.97 -11.39 -3.65
C ILE A 77 -8.40 -10.93 -2.26
N ALA A 78 -8.33 -9.63 -2.03
CA ALA A 78 -8.95 -8.97 -0.90
C ALA A 78 -9.77 -7.76 -1.38
N TYR A 79 -10.59 -7.20 -0.50
CA TYR A 79 -11.28 -5.96 -0.77
C TYR A 79 -10.64 -4.79 0.00
N LEU A 80 -10.73 -3.63 -0.60
CA LEU A 80 -10.19 -2.39 -0.06
C LEU A 80 -11.21 -1.70 0.84
N ASN A 81 -10.84 -1.40 2.08
CA ASN A 81 -11.68 -0.56 2.95
C ASN A 81 -11.56 0.92 2.54
N GLN A 82 -12.58 1.73 2.84
CA GLN A 82 -12.69 3.14 2.43
C GLN A 82 -11.55 4.05 2.91
N ARG A 83 -10.79 3.66 3.92
CA ARG A 83 -9.65 4.43 4.45
C ARG A 83 -8.29 3.96 3.95
N VAL A 84 -8.30 3.04 2.99
CA VAL A 84 -7.09 2.48 2.37
C VAL A 84 -7.07 2.87 0.90
N GLY A 85 -5.95 3.41 0.44
CA GLY A 85 -5.70 3.69 -0.98
C GLY A 85 -4.93 2.54 -1.63
N ASN A 86 -5.18 2.26 -2.91
CA ASN A 86 -4.41 1.33 -3.72
C ASN A 86 -3.66 2.08 -4.81
N LEU A 87 -2.33 2.02 -4.78
CA LEU A 87 -1.42 2.69 -5.70
C LEU A 87 -1.19 1.84 -6.96
N LYS A 88 -2.25 1.65 -7.75
CA LYS A 88 -2.18 0.84 -8.97
C LYS A 88 -1.25 1.45 -10.02
N ILE A 89 -0.51 0.61 -10.72
CA ILE A 89 0.41 1.00 -11.78
C ILE A 89 -0.25 0.92 -13.16
N LYS A 90 0.30 1.69 -14.10
CA LYS A 90 0.04 1.51 -15.52
C LYS A 90 1.05 0.50 -16.07
N LYS A 91 0.58 -0.64 -16.55
CA LYS A 91 1.42 -1.69 -17.15
C LYS A 91 2.32 -1.11 -18.26
N ASN A 92 3.51 -1.67 -18.39
CA ASN A 92 4.52 -1.28 -19.40
C ASN A 92 5.09 0.15 -19.27
N VAL A 93 4.81 0.84 -18.16
CA VAL A 93 5.32 2.19 -17.89
C VAL A 93 6.08 2.24 -16.58
N LEU A 94 5.59 1.50 -15.58
CA LEU A 94 6.10 1.53 -14.21
C LEU A 94 6.21 0.10 -13.68
N LEU A 95 7.38 -0.25 -13.15
CA LEU A 95 7.61 -1.53 -12.47
C LEU A 95 7.03 -1.46 -11.04
N PRO A 96 6.38 -2.54 -10.56
CA PRO A 96 5.85 -2.61 -9.19
C PRO A 96 6.94 -2.36 -8.13
N GLU A 97 8.09 -3.00 -8.26
CA GLU A 97 9.20 -2.90 -7.32
C GLU A 97 9.76 -1.47 -7.27
N TYR A 98 9.96 -0.83 -8.44
CA TYR A 98 10.39 0.55 -8.51
C TYR A 98 9.38 1.50 -7.86
N ARG A 99 8.06 1.31 -8.12
CA ARG A 99 7.01 2.05 -7.42
C ARG A 99 7.11 1.89 -5.91
N ASN A 100 7.29 0.66 -5.42
CA ASN A 100 7.34 0.37 -4.00
C ASN A 100 8.49 1.13 -3.33
N TYR A 101 9.73 0.96 -3.82
CA TYR A 101 10.90 1.65 -3.28
C TYR A 101 10.77 3.17 -3.34
N TYR A 102 10.28 3.70 -4.47
CA TYR A 102 10.06 5.13 -4.61
C TYR A 102 9.02 5.64 -3.60
N MET A 103 7.90 4.97 -3.44
CA MET A 103 6.86 5.38 -2.51
C MET A 103 7.31 5.27 -1.06
N PHE A 104 8.04 4.23 -0.70
CA PHE A 104 8.64 4.10 0.64
C PHE A 104 9.63 5.24 0.94
N SER A 105 10.41 5.69 -0.04
CA SER A 105 11.31 6.83 0.14
C SER A 105 10.58 8.18 0.34
N GLN A 106 9.29 8.26 -0.02
CA GLN A 106 8.48 9.49 0.12
C GLN A 106 7.73 9.56 1.47
N ILE A 107 7.89 8.61 2.37
CA ILE A 107 7.08 8.50 3.59
C ILE A 107 7.13 9.76 4.46
N GLU A 108 8.30 10.35 4.65
CA GLU A 108 8.44 11.59 5.43
C GLU A 108 7.69 12.76 4.80
N LYS A 109 7.74 12.88 3.47
CA LYS A 109 7.01 13.90 2.73
C LYS A 109 5.49 13.69 2.85
N ILE A 110 5.04 12.44 2.73
CA ILE A 110 3.64 12.06 2.90
C ILE A 110 3.16 12.40 4.31
N LEU A 111 3.94 12.07 5.33
CA LEU A 111 3.61 12.39 6.72
C LEU A 111 3.52 13.90 6.95
N LYS A 112 4.47 14.70 6.45
CA LYS A 112 4.41 16.17 6.54
C LYS A 112 3.13 16.73 5.93
N LEU A 113 2.66 16.17 4.81
CA LEU A 113 1.41 16.59 4.17
C LEU A 113 0.16 16.12 4.92
N ALA A 114 0.24 15.01 5.66
CA ALA A 114 -0.86 14.43 6.42
C ALA A 114 -1.13 15.13 7.75
N TYR A 115 -0.11 15.71 8.38
CA TYR A 115 -0.19 16.28 9.73
C TYR A 115 -0.58 17.78 9.76
N GLY A 116 -1.26 18.30 8.74
CA GLY A 116 -1.74 19.68 8.70
C GLY A 116 -3.02 19.97 9.51
N GLY A 117 -3.58 19.00 10.26
CA GLY A 117 -4.84 19.11 11.00
C GLY A 117 -4.84 18.35 12.33
N ALA A 118 -5.98 18.41 13.06
CA ALA A 118 -6.15 17.79 14.38
C ALA A 118 -6.02 16.26 14.39
N GLN A 119 -6.31 15.61 13.27
CA GLN A 119 -6.05 14.17 13.06
C GLN A 119 -5.32 13.97 11.75
N PRO A 120 -4.29 13.09 11.72
CA PRO A 120 -3.58 12.77 10.49
C PRO A 120 -4.55 12.25 9.44
N ASN A 121 -4.56 12.90 8.29
CA ASN A 121 -5.38 12.50 7.15
C ASN A 121 -4.71 12.97 5.86
N ILE A 122 -4.65 12.10 4.87
CA ILE A 122 -4.15 12.45 3.54
C ILE A 122 -5.17 12.03 2.49
N SER A 123 -5.58 12.97 1.66
CA SER A 123 -6.52 12.65 0.59
C SER A 123 -5.82 11.93 -0.56
N SER A 124 -6.60 11.12 -1.29
CA SER A 124 -6.12 10.49 -2.53
C SER A 124 -5.62 11.52 -3.55
N LYS A 125 -6.22 12.71 -3.56
CA LYS A 125 -5.80 13.83 -4.42
C LYS A 125 -4.36 14.25 -4.12
N ILE A 126 -4.01 14.48 -2.85
CA ILE A 126 -2.66 14.86 -2.43
C ILE A 126 -1.63 13.80 -2.84
N ILE A 127 -1.95 12.51 -2.67
CA ILE A 127 -1.06 11.42 -3.11
C ILE A 127 -0.87 11.43 -4.64
N CYS A 128 -1.93 11.68 -5.41
CA CYS A 128 -1.84 11.77 -6.87
C CYS A 128 -1.04 12.98 -7.37
N GLU A 129 -0.93 14.03 -6.57
CA GLU A 129 -0.16 15.25 -6.87
C GLU A 129 1.34 15.13 -6.49
N LEU A 130 1.74 14.05 -5.81
CA LEU A 130 3.16 13.80 -5.54
C LEU A 130 3.93 13.69 -6.85
N GLN A 131 5.02 14.44 -6.96
CA GLN A 131 5.94 14.28 -8.07
C GLN A 131 6.54 12.89 -8.03
N PHE A 132 6.47 12.18 -9.13
CA PHE A 132 7.01 10.83 -9.28
C PHE A 132 8.09 10.83 -10.36
N LEU A 133 9.31 10.49 -9.99
CA LEU A 133 10.40 10.32 -10.97
C LEU A 133 10.17 9.03 -11.76
N LEU A 134 10.03 9.15 -13.08
CA LEU A 134 9.72 8.04 -13.95
C LEU A 134 10.81 7.86 -15.04
N PRO A 135 11.92 7.21 -14.72
CA PRO A 135 12.93 6.88 -15.70
C PRO A 135 12.44 5.79 -16.67
N PRO A 136 13.12 5.56 -17.78
CA PRO A 136 12.83 4.44 -18.68
C PRO A 136 12.85 3.09 -17.95
N LEU A 137 12.06 2.11 -18.42
CA LEU A 137 11.90 0.81 -17.75
C LEU A 137 13.23 0.09 -17.46
N MET A 138 14.20 0.20 -18.38
CA MET A 138 15.53 -0.41 -18.18
C MET A 138 16.27 0.23 -17.00
N GLU A 139 16.13 1.54 -16.83
CA GLU A 139 16.72 2.24 -15.69
C GLU A 139 15.97 1.93 -14.40
N GLN A 140 14.66 1.80 -14.42
CA GLN A 140 13.89 1.32 -13.26
C GLN A 140 14.41 -0.04 -12.78
N LYS A 141 14.62 -1.00 -13.72
CA LYS A 141 15.18 -2.32 -13.40
C LYS A 141 16.58 -2.21 -12.78
N ARG A 142 17.46 -1.38 -13.36
CA ARG A 142 18.82 -1.17 -12.85
C ARG A 142 18.80 -0.61 -11.41
N ILE A 143 17.92 0.34 -11.15
CA ILE A 143 17.75 0.93 -9.82
C ILE A 143 17.25 -0.12 -8.82
N VAL A 144 16.20 -0.87 -9.16
CA VAL A 144 15.66 -1.96 -8.32
C VAL A 144 16.74 -2.96 -7.99
N GLN A 145 17.44 -3.49 -9.00
CA GLN A 145 18.52 -4.45 -8.81
C GLN A 145 19.59 -3.91 -7.85
N LYS A 146 19.97 -2.64 -7.99
CA LYS A 146 20.99 -2.04 -7.12
C LYS A 146 20.53 -1.88 -5.68
N ILE A 147 19.26 -1.58 -5.46
CA ILE A 147 18.66 -1.51 -4.13
C ILE A 147 18.66 -2.90 -3.48
N GLU A 148 18.25 -3.93 -4.20
CA GLU A 148 18.21 -5.31 -3.72
C GLU A 148 19.60 -5.87 -3.39
N GLU A 149 20.60 -5.57 -4.21
CA GLU A 149 22.00 -5.87 -3.91
C GLU A 149 22.44 -5.24 -2.58
N LEU A 150 22.13 -3.96 -2.35
CA LEU A 150 22.49 -3.26 -1.12
C LEU A 150 21.79 -3.88 0.11
N TYR A 151 20.51 -4.21 0.02
CA TYR A 151 19.80 -4.89 1.10
C TYR A 151 20.46 -6.26 1.42
N SER A 152 20.80 -7.03 0.39
CA SER A 152 21.50 -8.31 0.57
C SER A 152 22.85 -8.15 1.30
N TYR A 153 23.60 -7.10 1.01
CA TYR A 153 24.85 -6.79 1.75
C TYR A 153 24.56 -6.44 3.21
N PHE A 154 23.55 -5.62 3.50
CA PHE A 154 23.17 -5.29 4.87
C PHE A 154 22.74 -6.53 5.67
N ASP A 155 21.93 -7.39 5.09
CA ASP A 155 21.49 -8.64 5.73
C ASP A 155 22.69 -9.54 6.07
N ASN A 156 23.67 -9.65 5.17
CA ASN A 156 24.89 -10.43 5.41
C ASN A 156 25.76 -9.83 6.53
N ILE A 157 25.89 -8.50 6.57
CA ILE A 157 26.60 -7.81 7.66
C ILE A 157 25.89 -8.03 9.00
N GLN A 158 24.57 -7.90 9.03
CA GLN A 158 23.79 -8.11 10.25
C GLN A 158 23.97 -9.54 10.77
N LYS A 159 23.86 -10.55 9.91
CA LYS A 159 24.09 -11.96 10.28
C LYS A 159 25.50 -12.20 10.82
N ALA A 160 26.51 -11.52 10.26
CA ALA A 160 27.89 -11.65 10.73
C ALA A 160 28.14 -10.98 12.08
N LEU A 161 27.34 -9.96 12.44
CA LEU A 161 27.43 -9.29 13.74
C LEU A 161 26.68 -10.03 14.86
N GLU A 162 25.70 -10.88 14.50
CA GLU A 162 24.89 -11.67 15.43
C GLU A 162 25.51 -13.08 15.70
N ALA A 163 26.55 -13.46 14.97
CA ALA A 163 27.26 -14.75 15.07
C ALA A 163 28.43 -14.67 16.04
#